data_6042400d19082fe7ce42a8dc5bb0a31a
#
_entry.id   6042400d19082fe7ce42a8dc5bb0a31a
#
_cell.length_a   1.000
_cell.length_b   1.000
_cell.length_c   1.000
_cell.angle_alpha   90.00
_cell.angle_beta   90.00
_cell.angle_gamma   90.00
#
_symmetry.space_group_name_H-M   'P 1'
#
loop_
_entity.id
_entity.type
_entity.pdbx_description
1 polymer ?
#
loop_
_entity_poly.entity_id
_entity_poly.type
_entity_poly.pdbx_seq_one_letter_code
_entity_poly.pdbx_strand_id
1 'polypeptide(L)'
;YFLWLLIIPILVHLFQLQKFVKVPFTNVAFLQKIIQDSRKSSKLKKWLILATRMILLSAILFAFSEPFFSDEKSTKNENIILYIDNSLSTQAKGEKGFLLQVAAKEIIENAPQSNKYSLLTNDEFYNDISFSELKKIVIKLNYSSKKPSINNVLLKINSLLKKQTNTLNETILISDFQNIYNNPFTNVTPPFSIIKLTESQRNNISVDSVFTSNSMEETVLHVVVKNQGETKKNVPIAMYNEKELASKQSFSIEENSTKTILFPIQKEEALIGKIILSFSDTFSFDNTFYFHLKLPKKINVLAIGNEVDFLSKIYTKDEFNFTQNLPENINYNLMPKQEVLILYELENIPEILSKSLQDF
;
A
#
# COMPACT_ATOMS: atom_id res chain seq x y z
N TYR A 1 -18.19 -20.96 32.17
CA TYR A 1 -17.37 -21.44 33.29
C TYR A 1 -17.68 -20.69 34.60
N PHE A 2 -18.10 -19.44 34.61
CA PHE A 2 -18.36 -18.63 35.83
C PHE A 2 -19.63 -18.96 36.57
N LEU A 3 -20.54 -19.73 36.00
CA LEU A 3 -21.79 -20.18 36.67
C LEU A 3 -21.55 -20.96 37.97
N TRP A 4 -20.39 -21.58 38.14
CA TRP A 4 -20.00 -22.26 39.38
C TRP A 4 -19.89 -21.30 40.59
N LEU A 5 -19.69 -20.00 40.37
CA LEU A 5 -19.68 -18.99 41.45
C LEU A 5 -21.03 -18.85 42.15
N LEU A 6 -22.16 -19.23 41.52
CA LEU A 6 -23.49 -19.23 42.12
C LEU A 6 -23.63 -20.27 43.23
N ILE A 7 -22.74 -21.24 43.36
CA ILE A 7 -22.70 -22.21 44.43
C ILE A 7 -22.27 -21.56 45.77
N ILE A 8 -21.47 -20.49 45.74
CA ILE A 8 -20.91 -19.84 46.92
C ILE A 8 -22.00 -19.30 47.86
N PRO A 9 -23.01 -18.53 47.42
CA PRO A 9 -24.09 -18.07 48.29
C PRO A 9 -24.90 -19.23 48.89
N ILE A 10 -25.07 -20.35 48.15
CA ILE A 10 -25.79 -21.54 48.61
C ILE A 10 -25.00 -22.21 49.73
N LEU A 11 -23.68 -22.40 49.57
CA LEU A 11 -22.80 -22.96 50.59
C LEU A 11 -22.78 -22.10 51.85
N VAL A 12 -22.63 -20.77 51.69
CA VAL A 12 -22.67 -19.84 52.83
C VAL A 12 -24.01 -19.89 53.58
N HIS A 13 -25.11 -20.07 52.84
CA HIS A 13 -26.44 -20.21 53.46
C HIS A 13 -26.61 -21.54 54.19
N LEU A 14 -26.07 -22.64 53.65
CA LEU A 14 -26.16 -23.99 54.23
C LEU A 14 -25.27 -24.11 55.46
N PHE A 15 -24.07 -23.52 55.44
CA PHE A 15 -23.11 -23.57 56.57
C PHE A 15 -23.30 -22.42 57.58
N GLN A 16 -24.50 -21.87 57.71
CA GLN A 16 -24.79 -20.82 58.69
C GLN A 16 -24.59 -21.30 60.12
N LEU A 17 -23.34 -21.15 60.59
CA LEU A 17 -22.93 -21.52 61.95
C LEU A 17 -23.60 -20.59 62.95
N GLN A 18 -24.75 -21.04 63.53
CA GLN A 18 -25.34 -20.36 64.65
C GLN A 18 -24.77 -20.94 65.97
N LYS A 19 -24.14 -20.08 66.76
CA LYS A 19 -23.76 -20.43 68.12
C LYS A 19 -25.03 -20.39 68.95
N PHE A 20 -25.46 -21.56 69.49
CA PHE A 20 -26.56 -21.65 70.39
C PHE A 20 -26.07 -21.36 71.82
N VAL A 21 -26.68 -20.37 72.49
CA VAL A 21 -26.46 -20.10 73.90
C VAL A 21 -27.62 -20.72 74.63
N LYS A 22 -27.34 -21.63 75.57
CA LYS A 22 -28.34 -22.24 76.42
C LYS A 22 -28.73 -21.27 77.53
N VAL A 23 -29.97 -20.79 77.54
CA VAL A 23 -30.53 -19.94 78.57
C VAL A 23 -31.64 -20.74 79.28
N PRO A 24 -31.57 -21.00 80.62
CA PRO A 24 -32.60 -21.71 81.34
C PRO A 24 -33.85 -20.82 81.49
N PHE A 25 -35.03 -21.39 81.15
CA PHE A 25 -36.29 -20.67 81.14
C PHE A 25 -37.37 -21.54 81.75
N THR A 26 -38.12 -21.00 82.71
CA THR A 26 -39.07 -21.76 83.62
C THR A 26 -40.48 -21.96 83.04
N ASN A 27 -40.93 -21.16 82.02
CA ASN A 27 -42.25 -21.30 81.43
C ASN A 27 -42.21 -21.77 79.96
N VAL A 28 -42.26 -23.09 79.76
CA VAL A 28 -42.09 -23.73 78.46
C VAL A 28 -43.34 -23.61 77.55
N ALA A 29 -44.57 -23.56 78.10
CA ALA A 29 -45.79 -23.51 77.26
C ALA A 29 -45.99 -22.21 76.52
N PHE A 30 -45.63 -21.06 77.10
CA PHE A 30 -45.66 -19.75 76.39
C PHE A 30 -44.57 -19.64 75.34
N LEU A 31 -43.43 -20.20 75.64
CA LEU A 31 -42.29 -20.19 74.66
C LEU A 31 -42.56 -21.02 73.41
N GLN A 32 -43.25 -22.18 73.55
CA GLN A 32 -43.60 -23.03 72.39
C GLN A 32 -44.49 -22.31 71.39
N LYS A 33 -45.46 -21.50 71.84
CA LYS A 33 -46.34 -20.74 70.93
C LYS A 33 -45.60 -19.64 70.17
N ILE A 34 -44.73 -18.90 70.86
CA ILE A 34 -43.90 -17.86 70.21
C ILE A 34 -42.87 -18.46 69.25
N ILE A 35 -42.31 -19.62 69.57
CA ILE A 35 -41.32 -20.31 68.71
C ILE A 35 -41.97 -20.79 67.42
N GLN A 36 -43.21 -21.26 67.38
CA GLN A 36 -43.88 -21.68 66.17
C GLN A 36 -44.12 -20.51 65.21
N ASP A 37 -44.55 -19.34 65.67
CA ASP A 37 -44.80 -18.18 64.86
C ASP A 37 -43.48 -17.52 64.38
N SER A 38 -42.45 -17.46 65.22
CA SER A 38 -41.14 -16.92 64.86
C SER A 38 -40.37 -17.83 63.94
N ARG A 39 -40.55 -19.14 63.96
CA ARG A 39 -39.90 -20.09 63.02
C ARG A 39 -40.38 -19.92 61.61
N LYS A 40 -41.67 -19.66 61.35
CA LYS A 40 -42.16 -19.38 59.97
C LYS A 40 -41.59 -18.07 59.41
N SER A 41 -41.59 -16.99 60.19
CA SER A 41 -41.06 -15.70 59.85
C SER A 41 -39.54 -15.76 59.63
N SER A 42 -38.80 -16.47 60.47
CA SER A 42 -37.32 -16.57 60.30
C SER A 42 -36.92 -17.45 59.14
N LYS A 43 -37.68 -18.47 58.75
CA LYS A 43 -37.46 -19.25 57.51
C LYS A 43 -37.68 -18.38 56.29
N LEU A 44 -38.77 -17.63 56.25
CA LEU A 44 -39.07 -16.72 55.15
C LEU A 44 -37.93 -15.66 54.94
N LYS A 45 -37.47 -15.02 56.02
CA LYS A 45 -36.34 -14.10 56.00
C LYS A 45 -35.05 -14.74 55.42
N LYS A 46 -34.74 -15.96 55.87
CA LYS A 46 -33.55 -16.67 55.37
C LYS A 46 -33.64 -16.96 53.89
N TRP A 47 -34.78 -17.39 53.38
CA TRP A 47 -35.03 -17.62 51.97
C TRP A 47 -34.94 -16.32 51.11
N LEU A 48 -35.49 -15.21 51.62
CA LEU A 48 -35.44 -13.92 51.01
C LEU A 48 -33.99 -13.42 50.92
N ILE A 49 -33.19 -13.57 51.96
CA ILE A 49 -31.77 -13.20 51.96
C ILE A 49 -30.98 -14.07 50.98
N LEU A 50 -31.28 -15.36 50.85
CA LEU A 50 -30.62 -16.20 49.84
C LEU A 50 -31.00 -15.75 48.44
N ALA A 51 -32.29 -15.51 48.17
CA ALA A 51 -32.76 -15.06 46.86
C ALA A 51 -32.13 -13.73 46.44
N THR A 52 -32.06 -12.74 47.35
CA THR A 52 -31.42 -11.45 47.04
C THR A 52 -29.91 -11.60 46.75
N ARG A 53 -29.19 -12.46 47.47
CA ARG A 53 -27.77 -12.74 47.22
C ARG A 53 -27.57 -13.44 45.85
N MET A 54 -28.45 -14.38 45.53
CA MET A 54 -28.40 -15.06 44.22
C MET A 54 -28.68 -14.10 43.07
N ILE A 55 -29.71 -13.24 43.20
CA ILE A 55 -30.05 -12.24 42.18
C ILE A 55 -28.90 -11.23 42.01
N LEU A 56 -28.31 -10.74 43.11
CA LEU A 56 -27.20 -9.79 43.08
C LEU A 56 -26.00 -10.40 42.35
N LEU A 57 -25.61 -11.63 42.73
CA LEU A 57 -24.46 -12.29 42.09
C LEU A 57 -24.72 -12.60 40.61
N SER A 58 -25.95 -13.04 40.29
CA SER A 58 -26.35 -13.25 38.89
C SER A 58 -26.30 -11.96 38.08
N ALA A 59 -26.80 -10.84 38.64
CA ALA A 59 -26.74 -9.53 37.96
C ALA A 59 -25.30 -9.08 37.68
N ILE A 60 -24.39 -9.29 38.66
CA ILE A 60 -22.96 -9.00 38.48
C ILE A 60 -22.36 -9.88 37.37
N LEU A 61 -22.63 -11.19 37.38
CA LEU A 61 -22.16 -12.12 36.37
C LEU A 61 -22.68 -11.75 34.96
N PHE A 62 -23.96 -11.36 34.87
CA PHE A 62 -24.53 -10.87 33.59
C PHE A 62 -23.89 -9.56 33.12
N ALA A 63 -23.61 -8.63 34.03
CA ALA A 63 -22.96 -7.37 33.72
C ALA A 63 -21.53 -7.56 33.12
N PHE A 64 -20.81 -8.57 33.60
CA PHE A 64 -19.45 -8.89 33.11
C PHE A 64 -19.44 -9.90 31.97
N SER A 65 -20.55 -10.58 31.67
CA SER A 65 -20.60 -11.60 30.60
C SER A 65 -20.86 -11.03 29.20
N GLU A 66 -21.17 -9.73 29.10
CA GLU A 66 -21.52 -9.06 27.84
C GLU A 66 -22.40 -9.92 26.92
N PRO A 67 -23.58 -10.37 27.39
CA PRO A 67 -24.40 -11.24 26.58
C PRO A 67 -24.89 -10.52 25.32
N PHE A 68 -24.60 -11.09 24.18
CA PHE A 68 -25.15 -10.60 22.91
C PHE A 68 -26.21 -11.58 22.38
N PHE A 69 -27.27 -11.03 21.82
CA PHE A 69 -28.27 -11.82 21.12
C PHE A 69 -27.83 -11.93 19.66
N SER A 70 -27.50 -13.15 19.22
CA SER A 70 -27.27 -13.43 17.83
C SER A 70 -28.60 -13.79 17.16
N ASP A 71 -29.02 -13.03 16.15
CA ASP A 71 -30.12 -13.46 15.29
C ASP A 71 -29.73 -14.78 14.59
N GLU A 72 -30.68 -15.67 14.35
CA GLU A 72 -30.47 -16.96 13.64
C GLU A 72 -29.88 -16.81 12.23
N LYS A 73 -29.73 -15.56 11.73
CA LYS A 73 -29.03 -15.24 10.49
C LYS A 73 -27.52 -15.48 10.54
N SER A 74 -26.94 -15.64 11.72
CA SER A 74 -25.51 -15.87 11.92
C SER A 74 -25.01 -17.28 11.53
N THR A 75 -25.89 -18.20 11.17
CA THR A 75 -25.53 -19.54 10.67
C THR A 75 -25.50 -19.64 9.13
N LYS A 76 -25.82 -18.56 8.40
CA LYS A 76 -25.58 -18.53 6.95
C LYS A 76 -24.08 -18.43 6.72
N ASN A 77 -23.56 -19.30 5.87
CA ASN A 77 -22.19 -19.23 5.39
C ASN A 77 -21.91 -17.81 4.91
N GLU A 78 -21.22 -17.04 5.73
CA GLU A 78 -20.80 -15.67 5.38
C GLU A 78 -19.65 -15.80 4.39
N ASN A 79 -19.73 -15.10 3.28
CA ASN A 79 -18.62 -14.96 2.37
C ASN A 79 -17.86 -13.68 2.75
N ILE A 80 -16.58 -13.82 3.11
CA ILE A 80 -15.72 -12.71 3.47
C ILE A 80 -14.95 -12.27 2.23
N ILE A 81 -15.13 -11.02 1.81
CA ILE A 81 -14.33 -10.40 0.76
C ILE A 81 -13.11 -9.76 1.42
N LEU A 82 -11.95 -10.30 1.13
CA LEU A 82 -10.69 -9.87 1.70
C LEU A 82 -9.82 -9.22 0.62
N TYR A 83 -9.42 -7.97 0.81
CA TYR A 83 -8.39 -7.34 0.02
C TYR A 83 -7.10 -7.26 0.82
N ILE A 84 -6.01 -7.77 0.27
CA ILE A 84 -4.66 -7.67 0.83
C ILE A 84 -3.79 -6.90 -0.14
N ASP A 85 -3.33 -5.74 0.31
CA ASP A 85 -2.32 -4.97 -0.41
C ASP A 85 -0.97 -5.67 -0.26
N ASN A 86 -0.48 -6.24 -1.36
CA ASN A 86 0.84 -6.85 -1.46
C ASN A 86 1.83 -5.98 -2.24
N SER A 87 1.60 -4.67 -2.31
CA SER A 87 2.52 -3.74 -2.97
C SER A 87 3.90 -3.72 -2.30
N LEU A 88 4.91 -3.24 -3.02
CA LEU A 88 6.28 -3.14 -2.52
C LEU A 88 6.39 -2.31 -1.23
N SER A 89 5.48 -1.35 -0.99
CA SER A 89 5.48 -0.57 0.25
C SER A 89 5.24 -1.42 1.50
N THR A 90 4.55 -2.57 1.37
CA THR A 90 4.32 -3.50 2.50
C THR A 90 5.55 -4.32 2.88
N GLN A 91 6.70 -4.11 2.22
CA GLN A 91 8.02 -4.57 2.69
C GLN A 91 8.50 -3.79 3.93
N ALA A 92 7.87 -2.68 4.26
CA ALA A 92 8.16 -1.96 5.48
C ALA A 92 8.06 -2.86 6.71
N LYS A 93 8.89 -2.57 7.72
CA LYS A 93 8.84 -3.26 9.01
C LYS A 93 7.95 -2.49 9.99
N GLY A 94 6.95 -3.18 10.51
CA GLY A 94 6.21 -2.78 11.70
C GLY A 94 6.88 -3.34 12.97
N GLU A 95 6.26 -3.16 14.12
CA GLU A 95 6.78 -3.66 15.40
C GLU A 95 6.95 -5.18 15.43
N LYS A 96 6.08 -5.93 14.77
CA LYS A 96 6.06 -7.41 14.78
C LYS A 96 6.78 -8.05 13.57
N GLY A 97 7.34 -7.27 12.64
CA GLY A 97 8.00 -7.77 11.44
C GLY A 97 7.54 -7.07 10.16
N PHE A 98 7.79 -7.67 9.00
CA PHE A 98 7.35 -7.13 7.71
C PHE A 98 5.82 -7.06 7.63
N LEU A 99 5.29 -5.92 7.17
CA LEU A 99 3.85 -5.64 7.21
C LEU A 99 3.02 -6.71 6.51
N LEU A 100 3.41 -7.16 5.32
CA LEU A 100 2.69 -8.22 4.59
C LEU A 100 2.71 -9.56 5.34
N GLN A 101 3.84 -9.92 5.95
CA GLN A 101 3.97 -11.16 6.72
C GLN A 101 3.14 -11.13 8.00
N VAL A 102 3.11 -9.97 8.67
CA VAL A 102 2.26 -9.77 9.85
C VAL A 102 0.79 -9.88 9.48
N ALA A 103 0.36 -9.21 8.38
CA ALA A 103 -1.00 -9.32 7.88
C ALA A 103 -1.37 -10.78 7.54
N ALA A 104 -0.48 -11.49 6.86
CA ALA A 104 -0.67 -12.90 6.53
C ALA A 104 -0.86 -13.77 7.78
N LYS A 105 -0.03 -13.56 8.79
CA LYS A 105 -0.10 -14.28 10.07
C LYS A 105 -1.41 -13.98 10.81
N GLU A 106 -1.77 -12.72 10.94
CA GLU A 106 -3.01 -12.31 11.63
C GLU A 106 -4.26 -12.87 10.94
N ILE A 107 -4.30 -12.95 9.61
CA ILE A 107 -5.38 -13.58 8.87
C ILE A 107 -5.47 -15.08 9.21
N ILE A 108 -4.33 -15.79 9.21
CA ILE A 108 -4.30 -17.23 9.49
C ILE A 108 -4.73 -17.55 10.92
N GLU A 109 -4.40 -16.68 11.88
CA GLU A 109 -4.72 -16.89 13.29
C GLU A 109 -6.17 -16.50 13.64
N ASN A 110 -6.75 -15.50 12.96
CA ASN A 110 -8.03 -14.91 13.37
C ASN A 110 -9.19 -15.14 12.38
N ALA A 111 -8.92 -15.54 11.15
CA ALA A 111 -9.98 -15.73 10.16
C ALA A 111 -10.86 -16.97 10.48
N PRO A 112 -12.20 -16.86 10.43
CA PRO A 112 -13.11 -17.97 10.69
C PRO A 112 -12.92 -19.14 9.75
N GLN A 113 -12.77 -20.35 10.28
CA GLN A 113 -12.49 -21.56 9.48
C GLN A 113 -13.70 -22.07 8.69
N SER A 114 -14.91 -21.72 9.12
CA SER A 114 -16.18 -22.19 8.50
C SER A 114 -16.62 -21.36 7.31
N ASN A 115 -16.03 -20.17 7.11
CA ASN A 115 -16.45 -19.22 6.08
C ASN A 115 -15.79 -19.50 4.73
N LYS A 116 -16.43 -18.98 3.68
CA LYS A 116 -15.86 -18.89 2.34
C LYS A 116 -15.23 -17.52 2.14
N TYR A 117 -14.22 -17.45 1.30
CA TYR A 117 -13.45 -16.25 1.07
C TYR A 117 -13.39 -15.88 -0.42
N SER A 118 -13.50 -14.59 -0.68
CA SER A 118 -13.12 -13.99 -1.96
C SER A 118 -11.89 -13.13 -1.72
N LEU A 119 -10.70 -13.62 -2.09
CA LEU A 119 -9.44 -12.91 -1.88
C LEU A 119 -9.08 -12.09 -3.11
N LEU A 120 -8.86 -10.80 -2.90
CA LEU A 120 -8.33 -9.85 -3.88
C LEU A 120 -6.95 -9.38 -3.44
N THR A 121 -5.96 -9.48 -4.32
CA THR A 121 -4.63 -8.91 -4.17
C THR A 121 -4.39 -7.87 -5.26
N ASN A 122 -3.22 -7.24 -5.30
CA ASN A 122 -2.88 -6.31 -6.38
C ASN A 122 -2.75 -6.98 -7.75
N ASP A 123 -2.48 -8.28 -7.78
CA ASP A 123 -2.24 -9.05 -9.00
C ASP A 123 -3.37 -10.01 -9.34
N GLU A 124 -3.95 -10.64 -8.34
CA GLU A 124 -4.76 -11.83 -8.49
C GLU A 124 -6.10 -11.71 -7.76
N PHE A 125 -7.04 -12.54 -8.20
CA PHE A 125 -8.35 -12.64 -7.60
C PHE A 125 -8.75 -14.11 -7.48
N TYR A 126 -9.09 -14.54 -6.27
CA TYR A 126 -9.59 -15.86 -5.95
C TYR A 126 -11.00 -15.75 -5.42
N ASN A 127 -11.92 -16.54 -5.97
CA ASN A 127 -13.33 -16.51 -5.58
C ASN A 127 -13.76 -17.80 -4.94
N ASP A 128 -14.61 -17.71 -3.91
CA ASP A 128 -15.25 -18.84 -3.23
C ASP A 128 -14.25 -19.92 -2.73
N ILE A 129 -13.12 -19.48 -2.18
CA ILE A 129 -12.09 -20.36 -1.63
C ILE A 129 -12.38 -20.71 -0.17
N SER A 130 -11.98 -21.90 0.24
CA SER A 130 -12.03 -22.35 1.64
C SER A 130 -10.91 -21.71 2.48
N PHE A 131 -11.03 -21.74 3.81
CA PHE A 131 -9.98 -21.27 4.72
C PHE A 131 -8.63 -21.98 4.47
N SER A 132 -8.65 -23.29 4.16
CA SER A 132 -7.43 -24.05 3.88
C SER A 132 -6.70 -23.58 2.62
N GLU A 133 -7.44 -23.18 1.60
CA GLU A 133 -6.89 -22.59 0.36
C GLU A 133 -6.41 -21.18 0.60
N LEU A 134 -7.19 -20.34 1.32
CA LEU A 134 -6.78 -19.00 1.75
C LEU A 134 -5.43 -19.04 2.46
N LYS A 135 -5.28 -19.93 3.44
CA LYS A 135 -4.03 -20.10 4.18
C LYS A 135 -2.85 -20.43 3.26
N LYS A 136 -3.02 -21.33 2.29
CA LYS A 136 -1.96 -21.69 1.34
C LYS A 136 -1.56 -20.52 0.45
N ILE A 137 -2.53 -19.72 -0.01
CA ILE A 137 -2.29 -18.55 -0.88
C ILE A 137 -1.58 -17.46 -0.08
N VAL A 138 -2.09 -17.11 1.09
CA VAL A 138 -1.56 -16.00 1.91
C VAL A 138 -0.13 -16.27 2.39
N ILE A 139 0.23 -17.52 2.71
CA ILE A 139 1.61 -17.90 3.07
C ILE A 139 2.58 -17.72 1.89
N LYS A 140 2.11 -17.93 0.66
CA LYS A 140 2.93 -17.85 -0.56
C LYS A 140 2.84 -16.50 -1.27
N LEU A 141 2.16 -15.52 -0.67
CA LEU A 141 1.92 -14.23 -1.29
C LEU A 141 3.24 -13.48 -1.49
N ASN A 142 3.54 -13.17 -2.74
CA ASN A 142 4.71 -12.40 -3.14
C ASN A 142 4.37 -10.90 -3.22
N TYR A 143 5.39 -10.07 -3.11
CA TYR A 143 5.25 -8.63 -3.36
C TYR A 143 5.00 -8.33 -4.83
N SER A 144 4.15 -7.35 -5.08
CA SER A 144 3.77 -6.88 -6.41
C SER A 144 4.29 -5.48 -6.67
N SER A 145 4.77 -5.24 -7.88
CA SER A 145 5.05 -3.89 -8.37
C SER A 145 3.79 -3.12 -8.75
N LYS A 146 2.64 -3.81 -8.87
CA LYS A 146 1.36 -3.17 -9.16
C LYS A 146 0.78 -2.57 -7.88
N LYS A 147 0.29 -1.33 -7.99
CA LYS A 147 -0.45 -0.65 -6.93
C LYS A 147 -1.74 -0.07 -7.52
N PRO A 148 -2.83 -0.84 -7.52
CA PRO A 148 -4.12 -0.33 -7.98
C PRO A 148 -4.57 0.82 -7.07
N SER A 149 -5.25 1.80 -7.64
CA SER A 149 -5.87 2.84 -6.81
C SER A 149 -6.95 2.22 -5.93
N ILE A 150 -7.13 2.75 -4.73
CA ILE A 150 -8.16 2.25 -3.81
C ILE A 150 -9.56 2.30 -4.44
N ASN A 151 -9.84 3.29 -5.30
CA ASN A 151 -11.09 3.38 -6.05
C ASN A 151 -11.30 2.16 -6.96
N ASN A 152 -10.26 1.69 -7.65
CA ASN A 152 -10.34 0.49 -8.49
C ASN A 152 -10.58 -0.77 -7.66
N VAL A 153 -9.96 -0.87 -6.50
CA VAL A 153 -10.20 -1.96 -5.53
C VAL A 153 -11.66 -1.95 -5.09
N LEU A 154 -12.18 -0.81 -4.67
CA LEU A 154 -13.58 -0.65 -4.24
C LEU A 154 -14.58 -0.94 -5.36
N LEU A 155 -14.31 -0.50 -6.59
CA LEU A 155 -15.13 -0.83 -7.77
C LEU A 155 -15.18 -2.35 -7.99
N LYS A 156 -14.05 -3.02 -7.88
CA LYS A 156 -13.98 -4.49 -8.00
C LYS A 156 -14.80 -5.17 -6.91
N ILE A 157 -14.63 -4.76 -5.65
CA ILE A 157 -15.38 -5.27 -4.51
C ILE A 157 -16.88 -5.06 -4.71
N ASN A 158 -17.32 -3.86 -5.09
CA ASN A 158 -18.73 -3.57 -5.38
C ASN A 158 -19.30 -4.45 -6.50
N SER A 159 -18.48 -4.78 -7.51
CA SER A 159 -18.90 -5.70 -8.57
C SER A 159 -19.12 -7.14 -8.07
N LEU A 160 -18.34 -7.57 -7.08
CA LEU A 160 -18.48 -8.89 -6.45
C LEU A 160 -19.72 -8.94 -5.55
N LEU A 161 -19.93 -7.91 -4.75
CA LEU A 161 -21.10 -7.77 -3.88
C LEU A 161 -22.43 -7.82 -4.67
N LYS A 162 -22.49 -7.16 -5.82
CA LYS A 162 -23.67 -7.21 -6.71
C LYS A 162 -23.99 -8.59 -7.25
N LYS A 163 -22.98 -9.47 -7.40
CA LYS A 163 -23.15 -10.85 -7.89
C LYS A 163 -23.60 -11.82 -6.81
N GLN A 164 -23.42 -11.46 -5.54
CA GLN A 164 -23.66 -12.32 -4.37
C GLN A 164 -24.83 -11.81 -3.52
N THR A 165 -25.99 -11.66 -4.12
CA THR A 165 -27.18 -11.01 -3.50
C THR A 165 -27.81 -11.77 -2.31
N ASN A 166 -27.45 -13.04 -2.09
CA ASN A 166 -28.10 -13.91 -1.07
C ASN A 166 -27.21 -14.29 0.13
N THR A 167 -26.02 -13.72 0.26
CA THR A 167 -25.09 -13.99 1.38
C THR A 167 -24.81 -12.70 2.14
N LEU A 168 -24.66 -12.82 3.47
CA LEU A 168 -24.10 -11.73 4.26
C LEU A 168 -22.61 -11.66 3.90
N ASN A 169 -22.20 -10.58 3.25
CA ASN A 169 -20.81 -10.37 2.87
C ASN A 169 -20.18 -9.36 3.80
N GLU A 170 -19.13 -9.76 4.49
CA GLU A 170 -18.24 -8.86 5.19
C GLU A 170 -17.08 -8.50 4.25
N THR A 171 -16.67 -7.24 4.24
CA THR A 171 -15.53 -6.78 3.44
C THR A 171 -14.44 -6.25 4.36
N ILE A 172 -13.23 -6.79 4.19
CA ILE A 172 -12.05 -6.39 4.97
C ILE A 172 -10.96 -5.91 4.02
N LEU A 173 -10.48 -4.68 4.23
CA LEU A 173 -9.41 -4.07 3.46
C LEU A 173 -8.15 -4.00 4.32
N ILE A 174 -7.06 -4.63 3.88
CA ILE A 174 -5.77 -4.64 4.59
C ILE A 174 -4.73 -3.97 3.72
N SER A 175 -4.21 -2.81 4.13
CA SER A 175 -3.20 -2.04 3.40
C SER A 175 -2.47 -1.07 4.34
N ASP A 176 -1.35 -0.54 3.91
CA ASP A 176 -0.69 0.61 4.54
C ASP A 176 -1.37 1.93 4.19
N PHE A 177 -2.28 1.93 3.23
CA PHE A 177 -3.07 3.07 2.77
C PHE A 177 -2.23 4.32 2.45
N GLN A 178 -1.07 4.16 1.84
CA GLN A 178 -0.24 5.28 1.42
C GLN A 178 -0.84 5.99 0.20
N ASN A 179 -0.66 7.33 0.15
CA ASN A 179 -1.10 8.18 -0.98
C ASN A 179 -2.61 8.12 -1.29
N ILE A 180 -3.44 8.05 -0.27
CA ILE A 180 -4.89 8.20 -0.44
C ILE A 180 -5.20 9.70 -0.45
N TYR A 181 -5.45 10.23 -1.63
CA TYR A 181 -5.95 11.58 -1.85
C TYR A 181 -7.47 11.52 -2.01
N ASN A 182 -8.20 12.46 -1.41
CA ASN A 182 -9.67 12.54 -1.40
C ASN A 182 -10.31 11.30 -0.77
N ASN A 183 -11.14 11.46 0.22
CA ASN A 183 -11.74 10.35 0.94
C ASN A 183 -12.52 9.40 -0.01
N PRO A 184 -11.95 8.26 -0.47
CA PRO A 184 -12.59 7.38 -1.45
C PRO A 184 -13.72 6.55 -0.82
N PHE A 185 -13.90 6.63 0.50
CA PHE A 185 -14.81 5.78 1.27
C PHE A 185 -16.20 6.39 1.46
N THR A 186 -16.45 7.60 0.96
CA THR A 186 -17.73 8.33 1.18
C THR A 186 -18.96 7.69 0.53
N ASN A 187 -18.78 6.88 -0.50
CA ASN A 187 -19.88 6.27 -1.28
C ASN A 187 -19.87 4.74 -1.26
N VAL A 188 -19.20 4.13 -0.28
CA VAL A 188 -19.12 2.66 -0.18
C VAL A 188 -20.25 2.15 0.71
N THR A 189 -21.14 1.38 0.13
CA THR A 189 -22.15 0.57 0.80
C THR A 189 -21.89 -0.87 0.39
N PRO A 190 -21.77 -1.81 1.25
CA PRO A 190 -22.17 -2.08 2.62
C PRO A 190 -21.02 -1.84 3.63
N PRO A 191 -21.23 -2.19 4.92
CA PRO A 191 -20.20 -2.03 5.95
C PRO A 191 -18.92 -2.78 5.56
N PHE A 192 -17.78 -2.13 5.68
CA PHE A 192 -16.46 -2.70 5.47
C PHE A 192 -15.54 -2.34 6.64
N SER A 193 -14.63 -3.24 6.92
CA SER A 193 -13.60 -3.05 7.94
C SER A 193 -12.27 -2.68 7.29
N ILE A 194 -11.53 -1.74 7.88
CA ILE A 194 -10.21 -1.33 7.44
C ILE A 194 -9.17 -1.76 8.47
N ILE A 195 -8.17 -2.49 8.03
CA ILE A 195 -6.99 -2.83 8.83
C ILE A 195 -5.80 -2.08 8.24
N LYS A 196 -5.38 -1.02 8.94
CA LYS A 196 -4.22 -0.22 8.53
C LYS A 196 -2.94 -0.87 9.03
N LEU A 197 -2.07 -1.22 8.12
CA LEU A 197 -0.70 -1.66 8.41
C LEU A 197 0.17 -0.44 8.68
N THR A 198 0.84 -0.41 9.83
CA THR A 198 1.65 0.75 10.25
C THR A 198 3.11 0.35 10.38
N GLU A 199 3.97 1.09 9.71
CA GLU A 199 5.42 0.97 9.86
C GLU A 199 5.89 1.53 11.21
N SER A 200 6.90 0.91 11.82
CA SER A 200 7.44 1.36 13.12
C SER A 200 8.38 2.56 12.97
N GLN A 201 9.15 2.60 11.90
CA GLN A 201 10.07 3.70 11.59
C GLN A 201 10.15 3.89 10.08
N ARG A 202 10.04 5.15 9.65
CA ARG A 202 10.31 5.54 8.27
C ARG A 202 11.76 6.00 8.17
N ASN A 203 12.63 5.15 7.63
CA ASN A 203 14.02 5.47 7.38
C ASN A 203 14.42 4.94 6.00
N ASN A 204 14.19 5.75 4.97
CA ASN A 204 14.37 5.38 3.58
C ASN A 204 15.14 6.44 2.82
N ILE A 205 15.96 6.02 1.85
CA ILE A 205 16.61 6.89 0.88
C ILE A 205 16.33 6.35 -0.51
N SER A 206 15.83 7.17 -1.40
CA SER A 206 15.38 6.75 -2.72
C SER A 206 15.90 7.68 -3.82
N VAL A 207 15.99 7.15 -5.04
CA VAL A 207 16.15 7.97 -6.23
C VAL A 207 14.76 8.43 -6.65
N ASP A 208 14.49 9.74 -6.46
CA ASP A 208 13.18 10.33 -6.76
C ASP A 208 13.00 10.57 -8.27
N SER A 209 13.99 11.19 -8.90
CA SER A 209 13.95 11.51 -10.33
C SER A 209 15.34 11.66 -10.92
N VAL A 210 15.40 11.52 -12.24
CA VAL A 210 16.63 11.68 -13.02
C VAL A 210 16.31 12.48 -14.26
N PHE A 211 17.08 13.54 -14.50
CA PHE A 211 16.95 14.40 -15.70
C PHE A 211 18.29 14.91 -16.16
N THR A 212 18.38 15.42 -17.38
CA THR A 212 19.60 15.99 -17.94
C THR A 212 19.50 17.48 -18.12
N SER A 213 20.62 18.16 -17.95
CA SER A 213 20.83 19.51 -18.47
C SER A 213 21.95 19.49 -19.51
N ASN A 214 21.74 20.18 -20.63
CA ASN A 214 22.71 20.31 -21.68
C ASN A 214 23.30 21.70 -21.64
N SER A 215 24.63 21.80 -21.57
CA SER A 215 25.40 23.00 -21.92
C SER A 215 26.09 22.79 -23.27
N MET A 216 26.69 23.87 -23.84
CA MET A 216 27.37 23.76 -25.15
C MET A 216 28.51 22.72 -25.16
N GLU A 217 29.08 22.42 -24.01
CA GLU A 217 30.27 21.56 -23.87
C GLU A 217 29.99 20.23 -23.17
N GLU A 218 29.03 20.18 -22.25
CA GLU A 218 28.78 18.99 -21.42
C GLU A 218 27.30 18.69 -21.23
N THR A 219 26.99 17.41 -21.21
CA THR A 219 25.69 16.91 -20.71
C THR A 219 25.88 16.45 -19.27
N VAL A 220 25.06 16.97 -18.37
CA VAL A 220 25.09 16.58 -16.94
C VAL A 220 23.81 15.87 -16.58
N LEU A 221 23.92 14.67 -16.00
CA LEU A 221 22.82 13.95 -15.42
C LEU A 221 22.59 14.43 -13.98
N HIS A 222 21.41 14.91 -13.69
CA HIS A 222 20.96 15.29 -12.38
C HIS A 222 20.18 14.13 -11.77
N VAL A 223 20.66 13.64 -10.64
CA VAL A 223 20.00 12.56 -9.88
C VAL A 223 19.47 13.16 -8.61
N VAL A 224 18.16 13.24 -8.51
CA VAL A 224 17.47 13.75 -7.32
C VAL A 224 17.28 12.60 -6.35
N VAL A 225 17.89 12.73 -5.17
CA VAL A 225 17.79 11.75 -4.09
C VAL A 225 16.96 12.35 -2.96
N LYS A 226 16.01 11.58 -2.45
CA LYS A 226 15.14 11.95 -1.35
C LYS A 226 15.44 11.09 -0.12
N ASN A 227 15.64 11.74 1.01
CA ASN A 227 15.78 11.10 2.31
C ASN A 227 14.50 11.26 3.13
N GLN A 228 13.99 10.16 3.68
CA GLN A 228 12.90 10.13 4.65
C GLN A 228 13.42 9.48 5.92
N GLY A 229 13.55 10.27 6.98
CA GLY A 229 14.13 9.86 8.26
C GLY A 229 15.46 10.53 8.55
N GLU A 230 16.28 9.95 9.38
CA GLU A 230 17.52 10.54 9.93
C GLU A 230 18.54 10.95 8.86
N THR A 231 19.42 11.90 9.23
CA THR A 231 20.58 12.32 8.42
C THR A 231 21.48 11.12 8.07
N LYS A 232 21.83 10.99 6.79
CA LYS A 232 22.72 9.93 6.29
C LYS A 232 24.04 10.51 5.82
N LYS A 233 25.14 9.89 6.24
CA LYS A 233 26.51 10.31 5.87
C LYS A 233 27.16 9.24 4.99
N ASN A 234 27.97 9.72 4.03
CA ASN A 234 28.78 8.87 3.16
C ASN A 234 27.97 7.79 2.42
N VAL A 235 26.80 8.16 1.90
CA VAL A 235 25.95 7.27 1.10
C VAL A 235 26.60 7.07 -0.27
N PRO A 236 26.98 5.84 -0.65
CA PRO A 236 27.56 5.59 -1.98
C PRO A 236 26.45 5.61 -3.03
N ILE A 237 26.74 6.31 -4.15
CA ILE A 237 25.89 6.33 -5.34
C ILE A 237 26.76 6.02 -6.55
N ALA A 238 26.28 5.15 -7.42
CA ALA A 238 26.98 4.72 -8.61
C ALA A 238 26.10 4.81 -9.85
N MET A 239 26.68 5.27 -10.94
CA MET A 239 26.09 5.28 -12.27
C MET A 239 26.74 4.18 -13.11
N TYR A 240 25.93 3.38 -13.75
CA TYR A 240 26.37 2.34 -14.69
C TYR A 240 25.84 2.65 -16.08
N ASN A 241 26.63 2.30 -17.10
CA ASN A 241 26.19 2.15 -18.47
C ASN A 241 26.07 0.65 -18.76
N GLU A 242 24.86 0.16 -19.02
CA GLU A 242 24.58 -1.27 -19.09
C GLU A 242 25.08 -2.04 -17.85
N LYS A 243 26.22 -2.75 -17.98
CA LYS A 243 26.86 -3.51 -16.90
C LYS A 243 28.13 -2.85 -16.36
N GLU A 244 28.65 -1.85 -17.04
CA GLU A 244 29.92 -1.23 -16.69
C GLU A 244 29.73 -0.05 -15.74
N LEU A 245 30.60 0.06 -14.75
CA LEU A 245 30.61 1.20 -13.83
C LEU A 245 31.13 2.43 -14.53
N ALA A 246 30.27 3.40 -14.79
CA ALA A 246 30.64 4.65 -15.45
C ALA A 246 31.17 5.71 -14.45
N SER A 247 30.53 5.83 -13.28
CA SER A 247 30.94 6.77 -12.24
C SER A 247 30.46 6.34 -10.87
N LYS A 248 31.24 6.69 -9.82
CA LYS A 248 30.89 6.43 -8.44
C LYS A 248 31.31 7.60 -7.55
N GLN A 249 30.42 8.01 -6.66
CA GLN A 249 30.69 9.05 -5.67
C GLN A 249 29.96 8.75 -4.36
N SER A 250 30.21 9.52 -3.32
CA SER A 250 29.47 9.45 -2.07
C SER A 250 28.99 10.84 -1.68
N PHE A 251 27.87 10.88 -0.95
CA PHE A 251 27.29 12.14 -0.50
C PHE A 251 26.69 11.97 0.91
N SER A 252 26.42 13.11 1.54
CA SER A 252 25.62 13.18 2.77
C SER A 252 24.34 13.93 2.48
N ILE A 253 23.27 13.52 3.15
CA ILE A 253 21.94 14.11 3.00
C ILE A 253 21.30 14.29 4.37
N GLU A 254 20.73 15.46 4.61
CA GLU A 254 20.08 15.81 5.86
C GLU A 254 18.77 15.05 6.08
N GLU A 255 18.30 15.09 7.31
CA GLU A 255 17.01 14.54 7.71
C GLU A 255 15.86 15.11 6.86
N ASN A 256 14.97 14.23 6.37
CA ASN A 256 13.77 14.57 5.61
C ASN A 256 14.00 15.60 4.47
N SER A 257 15.15 15.50 3.79
CA SER A 257 15.58 16.43 2.75
C SER A 257 15.74 15.78 1.38
N THR A 258 15.94 16.62 0.38
CA THR A 258 16.22 16.22 -1.01
C THR A 258 17.56 16.80 -1.43
N LYS A 259 18.36 16.02 -2.17
CA LYS A 259 19.65 16.45 -2.69
C LYS A 259 19.82 16.02 -4.14
N THR A 260 20.34 16.92 -4.97
CA THR A 260 20.68 16.62 -6.35
C THR A 260 22.17 16.27 -6.45
N ILE A 261 22.46 15.13 -7.05
CA ILE A 261 23.80 14.63 -7.32
C ILE A 261 24.05 14.74 -8.82
N LEU A 262 25.22 15.24 -9.20
CA LEU A 262 25.57 15.52 -10.59
C LEU A 262 26.53 14.46 -11.12
N PHE A 263 26.23 13.92 -12.30
CA PHE A 263 27.11 13.03 -13.04
C PHE A 263 27.38 13.63 -14.44
N PRO A 264 28.61 14.07 -14.73
CA PRO A 264 28.96 14.48 -16.08
C PRO A 264 28.94 13.27 -17.04
N ILE A 265 28.33 13.44 -18.19
CA ILE A 265 28.21 12.41 -19.23
C ILE A 265 28.95 12.89 -20.48
N GLN A 266 29.77 12.03 -21.08
CA GLN A 266 30.37 12.31 -22.35
C GLN A 266 29.32 12.34 -23.48
N LYS A 267 29.39 13.36 -24.34
CA LYS A 267 28.34 13.78 -25.29
C LYS A 267 28.05 12.79 -26.42
N GLU A 268 28.82 11.72 -26.55
CA GLU A 268 28.88 10.92 -27.78
C GLU A 268 28.16 9.57 -27.73
N GLU A 269 27.58 9.17 -26.58
CA GLU A 269 27.04 7.83 -26.44
C GLU A 269 25.58 7.81 -26.00
N ALA A 270 24.76 6.99 -26.66
CA ALA A 270 23.47 6.57 -26.12
C ALA A 270 23.74 5.80 -24.84
N LEU A 271 23.12 6.20 -23.73
CA LEU A 271 23.37 5.63 -22.42
C LEU A 271 22.14 4.83 -21.95
N ILE A 272 22.31 3.51 -21.80
CA ILE A 272 21.34 2.67 -21.11
C ILE A 272 21.80 2.54 -19.66
N GLY A 273 21.35 3.50 -18.87
CA GLY A 273 21.91 3.73 -17.55
C GLY A 273 21.06 3.18 -16.41
N LYS A 274 21.75 2.91 -15.30
CA LYS A 274 21.12 2.74 -14.00
C LYS A 274 21.90 3.48 -12.93
N ILE A 275 21.16 4.08 -12.00
CA ILE A 275 21.70 4.64 -10.77
C ILE A 275 21.44 3.65 -9.66
N ILE A 276 22.43 3.41 -8.81
CA ILE A 276 22.31 2.53 -7.64
C ILE A 276 22.77 3.29 -6.40
N LEU A 277 21.90 3.36 -5.40
CA LEU A 277 22.25 3.74 -4.04
C LEU A 277 22.65 2.48 -3.28
N SER A 278 23.91 2.38 -2.85
CA SER A 278 24.41 1.24 -2.07
C SER A 278 24.18 1.50 -0.57
N PHE A 279 22.93 1.47 -0.15
CA PHE A 279 22.52 1.72 1.23
C PHE A 279 21.47 0.69 1.66
N SER A 280 21.56 0.23 2.91
CA SER A 280 20.57 -0.70 3.47
C SER A 280 19.55 0.08 4.27
N ASP A 281 18.34 0.16 3.78
CA ASP A 281 17.21 0.90 4.34
C ASP A 281 15.91 0.09 4.34
N THR A 282 14.77 0.78 4.50
CA THR A 282 13.46 0.12 4.56
C THR A 282 13.05 -0.51 3.23
N PHE A 283 13.35 0.17 2.11
CA PHE A 283 12.90 -0.25 0.78
C PHE A 283 14.07 -0.35 -0.20
N SER A 284 14.54 -1.56 -0.47
CA SER A 284 15.64 -1.76 -1.41
C SER A 284 15.27 -1.57 -2.88
N PHE A 285 13.98 -1.60 -3.23
CA PHE A 285 13.51 -1.51 -4.62
C PHE A 285 13.62 -0.11 -5.22
N ASP A 286 13.56 0.96 -4.41
CA ASP A 286 13.66 2.35 -4.84
C ASP A 286 15.10 2.91 -4.75
N ASN A 287 16.04 2.07 -4.38
CA ASN A 287 17.49 2.34 -4.41
C ASN A 287 18.11 2.21 -5.81
N THR A 288 17.34 1.73 -6.79
CA THR A 288 17.81 1.57 -8.18
C THR A 288 16.86 2.26 -9.14
N PHE A 289 17.41 3.12 -9.99
CA PHE A 289 16.66 3.83 -11.02
C PHE A 289 17.26 3.52 -12.40
N TYR A 290 16.42 3.10 -13.36
CA TYR A 290 16.83 2.81 -14.73
C TYR A 290 16.42 3.95 -15.64
N PHE A 291 17.30 4.32 -16.57
CA PHE A 291 17.03 5.38 -17.54
C PHE A 291 17.68 5.07 -18.89
N HIS A 292 17.13 5.66 -19.94
CA HIS A 292 17.70 5.63 -21.28
C HIS A 292 17.85 7.06 -21.78
N LEU A 293 19.09 7.46 -22.04
CA LEU A 293 19.40 8.71 -22.73
C LEU A 293 19.73 8.40 -24.18
N LYS A 294 18.91 8.92 -25.05
CA LYS A 294 19.20 8.97 -26.47
C LYS A 294 19.67 10.38 -26.78
N LEU A 295 20.93 10.51 -27.24
CA LEU A 295 21.37 11.79 -27.73
C LEU A 295 20.54 12.17 -28.94
N PRO A 296 19.97 13.37 -29.02
CA PRO A 296 19.25 13.80 -30.18
C PRO A 296 20.19 13.79 -31.37
N LYS A 297 19.93 12.90 -32.33
CA LYS A 297 20.62 12.95 -33.62
C LYS A 297 20.21 14.25 -34.30
N LYS A 298 21.19 15.08 -34.69
CA LYS A 298 20.89 16.30 -35.44
C LYS A 298 20.23 15.93 -36.74
N ILE A 299 19.18 16.64 -37.08
CA ILE A 299 18.45 16.48 -38.34
C ILE A 299 19.27 17.19 -39.46
N ASN A 300 19.59 16.48 -40.52
CA ASN A 300 20.27 17.05 -41.66
C ASN A 300 19.26 17.79 -42.56
N VAL A 301 19.48 19.07 -42.75
CA VAL A 301 18.60 19.96 -43.53
C VAL A 301 19.41 20.57 -44.66
N LEU A 302 18.98 20.38 -45.90
CA LEU A 302 19.54 21.05 -47.08
C LEU A 302 18.52 22.05 -47.63
N ALA A 303 18.90 23.31 -47.67
CA ALA A 303 18.14 24.35 -48.32
C ALA A 303 18.76 24.66 -49.71
N ILE A 304 17.92 24.71 -50.73
CA ILE A 304 18.30 25.09 -52.10
C ILE A 304 17.51 26.33 -52.47
N GLY A 305 18.20 27.40 -52.71
CA GLY A 305 17.59 28.68 -53.07
C GLY A 305 18.51 29.87 -52.90
N ASN A 306 18.07 31.02 -53.42
CA ASN A 306 18.70 32.31 -53.19
C ASN A 306 18.18 32.87 -51.84
N GLU A 307 18.96 33.67 -51.15
CA GLU A 307 18.55 34.39 -49.91
C GLU A 307 17.97 33.51 -48.79
N VAL A 308 18.51 32.29 -48.62
CA VAL A 308 18.05 31.36 -47.58
C VAL A 308 18.72 31.59 -46.22
N ASP A 309 19.47 32.68 -46.03
CA ASP A 309 20.22 32.97 -44.79
C ASP A 309 19.34 33.04 -43.54
N PHE A 310 18.07 33.43 -43.66
CA PHE A 310 17.12 33.45 -42.56
C PHE A 310 16.83 32.04 -42.02
N LEU A 311 16.92 31.01 -42.87
CA LEU A 311 16.73 29.62 -42.46
C LEU A 311 17.82 29.16 -41.50
N SER A 312 19.03 29.68 -41.58
CA SER A 312 20.12 29.37 -40.65
C SER A 312 19.80 29.85 -39.20
N LYS A 313 18.91 30.82 -39.06
CA LYS A 313 18.43 31.31 -37.76
C LYS A 313 17.32 30.42 -37.20
N ILE A 314 16.57 29.73 -38.06
CA ILE A 314 15.50 28.79 -37.69
C ILE A 314 16.09 27.41 -37.39
N TYR A 315 16.96 26.92 -38.30
CA TYR A 315 17.61 25.61 -38.16
C TYR A 315 18.97 25.80 -37.45
N THR A 316 18.88 25.97 -36.13
CA THR A 316 20.06 26.23 -35.31
C THR A 316 20.98 25.01 -35.21
N LYS A 317 22.29 25.27 -35.02
CA LYS A 317 23.31 24.21 -34.94
C LYS A 317 23.12 23.24 -33.75
N ASP A 318 22.26 23.56 -32.78
CA ASP A 318 22.02 22.69 -31.63
C ASP A 318 21.19 21.47 -32.02
N GLU A 319 20.21 21.64 -32.93
CA GLU A 319 19.27 20.59 -33.34
C GLU A 319 19.47 20.13 -34.79
N PHE A 320 20.10 20.96 -35.63
CA PHE A 320 20.18 20.73 -37.06
C PHE A 320 21.61 20.79 -37.60
N ASN A 321 21.90 19.98 -38.64
CA ASN A 321 23.03 20.12 -39.55
C ASN A 321 22.52 20.84 -40.80
N PHE A 322 22.42 22.17 -40.73
CA PHE A 322 21.91 22.98 -41.82
C PHE A 322 22.98 23.21 -42.87
N THR A 323 22.67 22.93 -44.14
CA THR A 323 23.51 23.16 -45.31
C THR A 323 22.70 23.94 -46.36
N GLN A 324 23.35 24.87 -47.04
CA GLN A 324 22.74 25.70 -48.06
C GLN A 324 23.45 25.48 -49.38
N ASN A 325 22.69 25.33 -50.48
CA ASN A 325 23.19 25.30 -51.85
C ASN A 325 22.47 26.36 -52.69
N LEU A 326 23.20 27.03 -53.57
CA LEU A 326 22.59 27.90 -54.57
C LEU A 326 21.96 27.05 -55.67
N PRO A 327 20.89 27.52 -56.35
CA PRO A 327 20.24 26.80 -57.45
C PRO A 327 21.17 26.44 -58.62
N GLU A 328 22.18 27.26 -58.84
CA GLU A 328 23.20 27.08 -59.89
C GLU A 328 24.27 26.05 -59.50
N ASN A 329 24.40 25.72 -58.22
CA ASN A 329 25.50 24.89 -57.74
C ASN A 329 25.02 23.85 -56.72
N ILE A 330 24.06 23.00 -57.11
CA ILE A 330 23.45 21.99 -56.27
C ILE A 330 24.36 20.76 -56.17
N ASN A 331 24.70 20.38 -54.94
CA ASN A 331 25.40 19.12 -54.68
C ASN A 331 24.39 17.98 -54.47
N TYR A 332 24.04 17.29 -55.57
CA TYR A 332 23.07 16.17 -55.55
C TYR A 332 23.52 14.99 -54.68
N ASN A 333 24.83 14.80 -54.42
CA ASN A 333 25.33 13.73 -53.56
C ASN A 333 24.98 13.92 -52.07
N LEU A 334 24.60 15.13 -51.68
CA LEU A 334 24.16 15.41 -50.31
C LEU A 334 22.67 15.06 -50.07
N MET A 335 21.83 15.07 -51.10
CA MET A 335 20.39 14.91 -50.97
C MET A 335 20.00 13.60 -50.30
N PRO A 336 20.54 12.43 -50.66
CA PRO A 336 20.16 11.17 -50.01
C PRO A 336 20.54 11.07 -48.51
N LYS A 337 21.37 12.00 -48.03
CA LYS A 337 21.83 12.04 -46.63
C LYS A 337 21.03 13.02 -45.77
N GLN A 338 20.05 13.70 -46.35
CA GLN A 338 19.22 14.68 -45.66
C GLN A 338 17.94 14.03 -45.17
N GLU A 339 17.40 14.55 -44.08
CA GLU A 339 16.06 14.26 -43.57
C GLU A 339 15.04 15.30 -44.03
N VAL A 340 15.50 16.52 -44.37
CA VAL A 340 14.66 17.61 -44.83
C VAL A 340 15.31 18.31 -46.01
N LEU A 341 14.55 18.51 -47.09
CA LEU A 341 14.93 19.37 -48.25
C LEU A 341 13.99 20.56 -48.30
N ILE A 342 14.57 21.76 -48.40
CA ILE A 342 13.84 23.01 -48.50
C ILE A 342 14.16 23.64 -49.85
N LEU A 343 13.12 23.85 -50.67
CA LEU A 343 13.24 24.58 -51.92
C LEU A 343 12.65 25.98 -51.71
N TYR A 344 13.44 27.02 -51.88
CA TYR A 344 13.02 28.39 -51.64
C TYR A 344 13.22 29.26 -52.86
N GLU A 345 12.12 29.85 -53.35
CA GLU A 345 12.09 30.80 -54.49
C GLU A 345 12.88 30.35 -55.71
N LEU A 346 12.70 29.09 -56.13
CA LEU A 346 13.28 28.61 -57.38
C LEU A 346 12.41 29.03 -58.55
N GLU A 347 12.92 29.89 -59.46
CA GLU A 347 12.23 30.29 -60.69
C GLU A 347 11.98 29.09 -61.60
N ASN A 348 12.96 28.19 -61.70
CA ASN A 348 12.94 27.00 -62.54
C ASN A 348 13.47 25.80 -61.71
N ILE A 349 12.82 24.64 -61.81
CA ILE A 349 13.31 23.41 -61.21
C ILE A 349 14.05 22.61 -62.31
N PRO A 350 15.40 22.46 -62.25
CA PRO A 350 16.12 21.62 -63.18
C PRO A 350 15.58 20.18 -63.19
N GLU A 351 15.59 19.57 -64.43
CA GLU A 351 15.07 18.19 -64.56
C GLU A 351 15.83 17.19 -63.68
N ILE A 352 17.12 17.38 -63.47
CA ILE A 352 17.93 16.58 -62.54
C ILE A 352 17.46 16.73 -61.12
N LEU A 353 17.11 17.96 -60.66
CA LEU A 353 16.58 18.21 -59.32
C LEU A 353 15.23 17.54 -59.14
N SER A 354 14.35 17.68 -60.16
CA SER A 354 13.03 17.04 -60.16
C SER A 354 13.14 15.52 -60.03
N LYS A 355 14.07 14.88 -60.71
CA LYS A 355 14.33 13.46 -60.60
C LYS A 355 14.91 13.06 -59.25
N SER A 356 15.88 13.82 -58.73
CA SER A 356 16.47 13.57 -57.41
C SER A 356 15.47 13.76 -56.26
N LEU A 357 14.45 14.62 -56.41
CA LEU A 357 13.34 14.78 -55.46
C LEU A 357 12.35 13.61 -55.48
N GLN A 358 12.22 12.93 -56.64
CA GLN A 358 11.40 11.71 -56.71
C GLN A 358 12.06 10.50 -55.99
N ASP A 359 13.40 10.52 -55.94
CA ASP A 359 14.20 9.47 -55.31
C ASP A 359 14.46 9.76 -53.84
N PHE A 360 14.10 10.95 -53.31
CA PHE A 360 14.23 11.39 -51.91
C PHE A 360 13.05 10.92 -51.04
#